data_5a19f5db931ffc68cbf9b4dd8e6e9c20
#
_entry.id   5a19f5db931ffc68cbf9b4dd8e6e9c20
#
_cell.length_a   1.000
_cell.length_b   1.000
_cell.length_c   1.000
_cell.angle_alpha   90.00
_cell.angle_beta   90.00
_cell.angle_gamma   90.00
#
_symmetry.space_group_name_H-M   'P 1'
#
loop_
_entity.id
_entity.type
_entity.pdbx_description
1 polymer ?
#
loop_
_entity_poly.entity_id
_entity_poly.type
_entity_poly.pdbx_seq_one_letter_code
_entity_poly.pdbx_strand_id
1 'polypeptide(L)'
;MISSPPHMMSVPERLQKAWDEANSFIENGNPEKALDALRDVAWSECKNDSQRAQTSRYAADAGTLWGEIDANSQKKRWQKAYKNYKTALDFDPKDKETRRRMNKLASMMDENAISVNSGFQMFNEGNPTPIGLMAIVVAIFVFLASFKVVTDAIDPDGIGLWNAINGENTPNDLINGTVILEISYVNQNDERVDVSIEILLKPIDAPIHVENFLKLTNDFRYDNTQLHRIIDDFMIQGGDIDHMSGMGGYAGKWFGYCNGQVSASPDDCDLSDWTIPDETSKENMGLLHHPCTISMAKTSAPNTGGSQFFLIPGDSEPHHLDGVHTVFGEIVSGCEHVTAISEIQTGSDDKPVNPVMLKKAYVKV
;
A
#
# COMPACT_ATOMS: atom_id res chain seq x y z
N MET A 1 7.80 -48.91 -8.77
CA MET A 1 6.50 -48.42 -9.17
C MET A 1 6.66 -46.94 -9.49
N ILE A 2 6.63 -46.62 -10.77
CA ILE A 2 6.80 -45.24 -11.26
C ILE A 2 5.41 -44.63 -11.20
N SER A 3 5.21 -43.65 -10.32
CA SER A 3 3.95 -42.90 -10.24
C SER A 3 3.79 -42.06 -11.50
N SER A 4 2.71 -42.30 -12.22
CA SER A 4 2.32 -41.50 -13.38
C SER A 4 2.14 -40.03 -12.98
N PRO A 5 2.53 -39.06 -13.84
CA PRO A 5 2.30 -37.65 -13.57
C PRO A 5 0.80 -37.36 -13.51
N PRO A 6 0.36 -36.32 -12.73
CA PRO A 6 -1.04 -35.98 -12.64
C PRO A 6 -1.59 -35.61 -14.00
N HIS A 7 -2.70 -36.22 -14.40
CA HIS A 7 -3.45 -35.90 -15.60
C HIS A 7 -3.76 -34.40 -15.62
N MET A 8 -3.12 -33.65 -16.50
CA MET A 8 -3.63 -32.35 -16.92
C MET A 8 -5.03 -32.60 -17.50
N MET A 9 -6.07 -32.20 -16.79
CA MET A 9 -7.43 -32.25 -17.33
C MET A 9 -7.45 -31.39 -18.58
N SER A 10 -7.71 -31.99 -19.74
CA SER A 10 -7.82 -31.31 -21.03
C SER A 10 -8.93 -30.24 -20.92
N VAL A 11 -8.67 -29.07 -21.47
CA VAL A 11 -9.69 -28.03 -21.58
C VAL A 11 -10.83 -28.56 -22.44
N PRO A 12 -12.11 -28.41 -22.03
CA PRO A 12 -13.24 -28.79 -22.88
C PRO A 12 -13.17 -28.07 -24.22
N GLU A 13 -13.43 -28.81 -25.32
CA GLU A 13 -13.31 -28.26 -26.69
C GLU A 13 -14.19 -27.01 -26.89
N ARG A 14 -15.40 -27.01 -26.35
CA ARG A 14 -16.28 -25.82 -26.38
C ARG A 14 -15.70 -24.62 -25.64
N LEU A 15 -15.07 -24.85 -24.50
CA LEU A 15 -14.44 -23.81 -23.71
C LEU A 15 -13.21 -23.23 -24.46
N GLN A 16 -12.39 -24.11 -25.02
CA GLN A 16 -11.23 -23.68 -25.82
C GLN A 16 -11.68 -22.83 -27.01
N LYS A 17 -12.72 -23.29 -27.74
CA LYS A 17 -13.28 -22.54 -28.85
C LYS A 17 -13.78 -21.15 -28.44
N ALA A 18 -14.50 -21.06 -27.31
CA ALA A 18 -14.98 -19.77 -26.80
C ALA A 18 -13.84 -18.82 -26.42
N TRP A 19 -12.75 -19.33 -25.88
CA TRP A 19 -11.56 -18.53 -25.59
C TRP A 19 -10.84 -18.04 -26.86
N ASP A 20 -10.70 -18.92 -27.85
CA ASP A 20 -10.07 -18.57 -29.13
C ASP A 20 -10.89 -17.52 -29.90
N GLU A 21 -12.22 -17.66 -29.91
CA GLU A 21 -13.14 -16.68 -30.49
C GLU A 21 -13.05 -15.34 -29.72
N ALA A 22 -13.10 -15.37 -28.39
CA ALA A 22 -13.00 -14.17 -27.58
C ALA A 22 -11.68 -13.44 -27.81
N ASN A 23 -10.55 -14.18 -27.83
CA ASN A 23 -9.24 -13.59 -28.10
C ASN A 23 -9.18 -12.96 -29.49
N SER A 24 -9.68 -13.66 -30.51
CA SER A 24 -9.76 -13.14 -31.88
C SER A 24 -10.59 -11.85 -31.96
N PHE A 25 -11.74 -11.79 -31.27
CA PHE A 25 -12.54 -10.57 -31.22
C PHE A 25 -11.85 -9.42 -30.47
N ILE A 26 -11.10 -9.69 -29.39
CA ILE A 26 -10.30 -8.68 -28.68
C ILE A 26 -9.22 -8.12 -29.60
N GLU A 27 -8.46 -8.95 -30.31
CA GLU A 27 -7.42 -8.56 -31.26
C GLU A 27 -7.97 -7.72 -32.43
N ASN A 28 -9.21 -8.02 -32.85
CA ASN A 28 -9.90 -7.29 -33.93
C ASN A 28 -10.70 -6.07 -33.44
N GLY A 29 -10.56 -5.66 -32.18
CA GLY A 29 -11.21 -4.47 -31.64
C GLY A 29 -12.73 -4.60 -31.43
N ASN A 30 -13.26 -5.81 -31.24
CA ASN A 30 -14.69 -6.10 -31.07
C ASN A 30 -15.00 -6.65 -29.66
N PRO A 31 -14.91 -5.84 -28.60
CA PRO A 31 -15.03 -6.32 -27.22
C PRO A 31 -16.44 -6.85 -26.87
N GLU A 32 -17.47 -6.35 -27.53
CA GLU A 32 -18.85 -6.82 -27.32
C GLU A 32 -19.01 -8.28 -27.75
N LYS A 33 -18.56 -8.59 -28.97
CA LYS A 33 -18.60 -9.98 -29.48
C LYS A 33 -17.71 -10.91 -28.66
N ALA A 34 -16.59 -10.42 -28.14
CA ALA A 34 -15.73 -11.18 -27.23
C ALA A 34 -16.45 -11.57 -25.94
N LEU A 35 -17.18 -10.64 -25.33
CA LEU A 35 -17.98 -10.93 -24.14
C LEU A 35 -19.17 -11.87 -24.44
N ASP A 36 -19.78 -11.74 -25.61
CA ASP A 36 -20.88 -12.63 -26.04
C ASP A 36 -20.38 -14.07 -26.25
N ALA A 37 -19.24 -14.25 -26.89
CA ALA A 37 -18.61 -15.56 -27.06
C ALA A 37 -18.31 -16.26 -25.71
N LEU A 38 -18.01 -15.48 -24.66
CA LEU A 38 -17.76 -16.01 -23.31
C LEU A 38 -19.04 -16.24 -22.50
N ARG A 39 -20.13 -15.50 -22.77
CA ARG A 39 -21.31 -15.45 -21.90
C ARG A 39 -22.08 -16.78 -21.85
N ASP A 40 -22.25 -17.42 -22.97
CA ASP A 40 -23.15 -18.58 -23.10
C ASP A 40 -22.48 -19.92 -22.77
N VAL A 41 -21.15 -19.98 -22.85
CA VAL A 41 -20.43 -21.26 -22.80
C VAL A 41 -19.38 -21.28 -21.70
N ALA A 42 -18.63 -20.20 -21.55
CA ALA A 42 -17.36 -20.29 -20.85
C ALA A 42 -17.49 -20.65 -19.37
N TRP A 43 -18.43 -20.06 -18.65
CA TRP A 43 -18.51 -20.27 -17.21
C TRP A 43 -19.11 -21.64 -16.83
N SER A 44 -20.08 -22.13 -17.59
CA SER A 44 -20.72 -23.42 -17.35
C SER A 44 -19.82 -24.62 -17.69
N GLU A 45 -18.87 -24.42 -18.62
CA GLU A 45 -17.94 -25.46 -19.07
C GLU A 45 -16.63 -25.49 -18.26
N CYS A 46 -16.37 -24.51 -17.37
CA CYS A 46 -15.20 -24.51 -16.51
C CYS A 46 -15.26 -25.62 -15.46
N LYS A 47 -14.29 -26.53 -15.49
CA LYS A 47 -14.21 -27.68 -14.58
C LYS A 47 -13.25 -27.47 -13.39
N ASN A 48 -12.40 -26.46 -13.44
CA ASN A 48 -11.42 -26.18 -12.41
C ASN A 48 -11.11 -24.66 -12.32
N ASP A 49 -10.41 -24.27 -11.28
CA ASP A 49 -10.10 -22.86 -10.99
C ASP A 49 -9.20 -22.23 -12.03
N SER A 50 -8.24 -22.95 -12.60
CA SER A 50 -7.39 -22.44 -13.68
C SER A 50 -8.23 -22.04 -14.91
N GLN A 51 -9.24 -22.81 -15.26
CA GLN A 51 -10.16 -22.50 -16.37
C GLN A 51 -11.06 -21.29 -16.03
N ARG A 52 -11.51 -21.17 -14.78
CA ARG A 52 -12.26 -20.00 -14.30
C ARG A 52 -11.42 -18.75 -14.30
N ALA A 53 -10.16 -18.84 -13.85
CA ALA A 53 -9.21 -17.76 -13.90
C ALA A 53 -9.01 -17.24 -15.32
N GLN A 54 -8.75 -18.13 -16.26
CA GLN A 54 -8.53 -17.78 -17.67
C GLN A 54 -9.79 -17.17 -18.32
N THR A 55 -10.97 -17.70 -18.06
CA THR A 55 -12.24 -17.14 -18.54
C THR A 55 -12.47 -15.73 -17.99
N SER A 56 -12.24 -15.52 -16.69
CA SER A 56 -12.35 -14.22 -16.05
C SER A 56 -11.36 -13.21 -16.62
N ARG A 57 -10.14 -13.65 -16.95
CA ARG A 57 -9.13 -12.82 -17.58
C ARG A 57 -9.56 -12.35 -18.98
N TYR A 58 -10.05 -13.24 -19.84
CA TYR A 58 -10.56 -12.83 -21.15
C TYR A 58 -11.74 -11.85 -21.05
N ALA A 59 -12.64 -12.07 -20.09
CA ALA A 59 -13.73 -11.13 -19.85
C ALA A 59 -13.23 -9.77 -19.36
N ALA A 60 -12.13 -9.74 -18.60
CA ALA A 60 -11.47 -8.52 -18.17
C ALA A 60 -10.78 -7.80 -19.33
N ASP A 61 -10.04 -8.52 -20.16
CA ASP A 61 -9.36 -7.97 -21.34
C ASP A 61 -10.38 -7.32 -22.31
N ALA A 62 -11.48 -8.00 -22.60
CA ALA A 62 -12.57 -7.44 -23.41
C ALA A 62 -13.21 -6.20 -22.78
N GLY A 63 -13.44 -6.21 -21.46
CA GLY A 63 -14.00 -5.07 -20.74
C GLY A 63 -13.05 -3.87 -20.72
N THR A 64 -11.74 -4.11 -20.64
CA THR A 64 -10.70 -3.08 -20.71
C THR A 64 -10.72 -2.40 -22.07
N LEU A 65 -10.66 -3.19 -23.15
CA LEU A 65 -10.73 -2.70 -24.53
C LEU A 65 -12.05 -1.93 -24.81
N TRP A 66 -13.18 -2.41 -24.26
CA TRP A 66 -14.46 -1.70 -24.44
C TRP A 66 -14.43 -0.30 -23.82
N GLY A 67 -13.87 -0.16 -22.62
CA GLY A 67 -13.73 1.13 -21.98
C GLY A 67 -12.75 2.07 -22.69
N GLU A 68 -11.77 1.54 -23.43
CA GLU A 68 -10.88 2.34 -24.29
C GLU A 68 -11.59 2.88 -25.53
N ILE A 69 -12.51 2.11 -26.10
CA ILE A 69 -13.21 2.46 -27.34
C ILE A 69 -14.43 3.36 -27.09
N ASP A 70 -15.15 3.13 -26.00
CA ASP A 70 -16.40 3.84 -25.67
C ASP A 70 -16.24 4.68 -24.38
N ALA A 71 -15.93 5.97 -24.59
CA ALA A 71 -15.76 6.92 -23.50
C ALA A 71 -17.02 7.10 -22.63
N ASN A 72 -18.22 6.90 -23.19
CA ASN A 72 -19.47 7.07 -22.42
C ASN A 72 -19.68 5.95 -21.40
N SER A 73 -19.20 4.76 -21.67
CA SER A 73 -19.32 3.62 -20.77
C SER A 73 -18.00 3.26 -20.05
N GLN A 74 -16.90 3.98 -20.32
CA GLN A 74 -15.55 3.73 -19.85
C GLN A 74 -15.48 3.39 -18.36
N LYS A 75 -15.98 4.27 -17.50
CA LYS A 75 -15.98 4.05 -16.04
C LYS A 75 -16.61 2.73 -15.65
N LYS A 76 -17.81 2.44 -16.16
CA LYS A 76 -18.55 1.22 -15.84
C LYS A 76 -17.83 -0.03 -16.37
N ARG A 77 -17.28 0.05 -17.58
CA ARG A 77 -16.58 -1.06 -18.24
C ARG A 77 -15.26 -1.38 -17.53
N TRP A 78 -14.46 -0.37 -17.22
CA TRP A 78 -13.19 -0.55 -16.53
C TRP A 78 -13.37 -1.05 -15.10
N GLN A 79 -14.33 -0.54 -14.34
CA GLN A 79 -14.64 -1.05 -13.01
C GLN A 79 -15.06 -2.53 -13.04
N LYS A 80 -15.84 -2.93 -14.06
CA LYS A 80 -16.22 -4.33 -14.25
C LYS A 80 -15.02 -5.18 -14.67
N ALA A 81 -14.18 -4.69 -15.57
CA ALA A 81 -12.97 -5.36 -16.01
C ALA A 81 -12.00 -5.58 -14.83
N TYR A 82 -11.81 -4.57 -13.99
CA TYR A 82 -10.99 -4.69 -12.80
C TYR A 82 -11.50 -5.77 -11.83
N LYS A 83 -12.82 -5.84 -11.61
CA LYS A 83 -13.42 -6.92 -10.82
C LYS A 83 -13.19 -8.31 -11.43
N ASN A 84 -13.26 -8.42 -12.75
CA ASN A 84 -12.99 -9.67 -13.44
C ASN A 84 -11.52 -10.09 -13.31
N TYR A 85 -10.56 -9.17 -13.39
CA TYR A 85 -9.15 -9.47 -13.10
C TYR A 85 -8.95 -9.92 -11.65
N LYS A 86 -9.59 -9.26 -10.69
CA LYS A 86 -9.55 -9.67 -9.30
C LYS A 86 -10.09 -11.09 -9.12
N THR A 87 -11.26 -11.38 -9.70
CA THR A 87 -11.82 -12.72 -9.70
C THR A 87 -10.90 -13.76 -10.34
N ALA A 88 -10.20 -13.41 -11.43
CA ALA A 88 -9.22 -14.30 -12.02
C ALA A 88 -8.04 -14.60 -11.06
N LEU A 89 -7.58 -13.60 -10.33
CA LEU A 89 -6.51 -13.77 -9.33
C LEU A 89 -6.99 -14.47 -8.04
N ASP A 90 -8.28 -14.39 -7.71
CA ASP A 90 -8.86 -15.20 -6.62
C ASP A 90 -8.82 -16.70 -6.94
N PHE A 91 -8.95 -17.09 -8.22
CA PHE A 91 -8.82 -18.46 -8.69
C PHE A 91 -7.38 -18.89 -8.95
N ASP A 92 -6.53 -18.00 -9.46
CA ASP A 92 -5.09 -18.25 -9.68
C ASP A 92 -4.25 -17.06 -9.16
N PRO A 93 -3.91 -17.04 -7.86
CA PRO A 93 -3.14 -15.95 -7.25
C PRO A 93 -1.71 -15.80 -7.78
N LYS A 94 -1.18 -16.84 -8.47
CA LYS A 94 0.19 -16.84 -8.99
C LYS A 94 0.30 -16.37 -10.44
N ASP A 95 -0.82 -16.07 -11.11
CA ASP A 95 -0.81 -15.58 -12.49
C ASP A 95 -0.28 -14.14 -12.57
N LYS A 96 1.01 -14.04 -12.87
CA LYS A 96 1.73 -12.76 -13.01
C LYS A 96 1.21 -11.92 -14.17
N GLU A 97 0.74 -12.55 -15.24
CA GLU A 97 0.24 -11.83 -16.42
C GLU A 97 -1.10 -11.16 -16.13
N THR A 98 -2.02 -11.87 -15.49
CA THR A 98 -3.29 -11.28 -15.03
C THR A 98 -3.05 -10.12 -14.07
N ARG A 99 -2.11 -10.26 -13.13
CA ARG A 99 -1.75 -9.18 -12.20
C ARG A 99 -1.19 -7.96 -12.92
N ARG A 100 -0.29 -8.15 -13.88
CA ARG A 100 0.26 -7.07 -14.70
C ARG A 100 -0.82 -6.33 -15.48
N ARG A 101 -1.77 -7.05 -16.09
CA ARG A 101 -2.90 -6.45 -16.82
C ARG A 101 -3.84 -5.67 -15.90
N MET A 102 -4.13 -6.21 -14.72
CA MET A 102 -4.93 -5.53 -13.71
C MET A 102 -4.29 -4.22 -13.26
N ASN A 103 -2.99 -4.24 -12.96
CA ASN A 103 -2.25 -3.04 -12.55
C ASN A 103 -2.20 -2.00 -13.68
N LYS A 104 -2.00 -2.43 -14.94
CA LYS A 104 -2.08 -1.52 -16.09
C LYS A 104 -3.45 -0.85 -16.18
N LEU A 105 -4.54 -1.62 -16.01
CA LEU A 105 -5.88 -1.05 -16.00
C LEU A 105 -6.07 -0.09 -14.81
N ALA A 106 -5.55 -0.41 -13.63
CA ALA A 106 -5.60 0.48 -12.47
C ALA A 106 -4.93 1.84 -12.77
N SER A 107 -3.72 1.85 -13.34
CA SER A 107 -3.05 3.09 -13.77
C SER A 107 -3.89 3.88 -14.76
N MET A 108 -4.46 3.22 -15.77
CA MET A 108 -5.35 3.88 -16.74
C MET A 108 -6.61 4.46 -16.08
N MET A 109 -7.15 3.78 -15.07
CA MET A 109 -8.28 4.27 -14.29
C MET A 109 -7.91 5.49 -13.46
N ASP A 110 -6.74 5.50 -12.81
CA ASP A 110 -6.22 6.62 -12.03
C ASP A 110 -5.97 7.85 -12.91
N GLU A 111 -5.34 7.68 -14.07
CA GLU A 111 -5.13 8.74 -15.07
C GLU A 111 -6.45 9.39 -15.53
N ASN A 112 -7.55 8.64 -15.51
CA ASN A 112 -8.88 9.12 -15.91
C ASN A 112 -9.78 9.46 -14.70
N ALA A 113 -9.24 9.57 -13.48
CA ALA A 113 -9.97 9.83 -12.24
C ALA A 113 -11.12 8.84 -11.97
N ILE A 114 -10.95 7.58 -12.36
CA ILE A 114 -11.92 6.50 -12.17
C ILE A 114 -11.48 5.65 -10.97
N SER A 115 -12.20 5.72 -9.86
CA SER A 115 -11.88 4.89 -8.69
C SER A 115 -12.07 3.40 -8.99
N VAL A 116 -11.12 2.59 -8.56
CA VAL A 116 -11.11 1.12 -8.67
C VAL A 116 -12.26 0.48 -7.89
N ASN A 117 -12.62 1.06 -6.76
CA ASN A 117 -13.71 0.58 -5.92
C ASN A 117 -15.02 1.23 -6.31
N SER A 118 -15.99 0.41 -6.71
CA SER A 118 -17.41 0.76 -6.59
C SER A 118 -17.82 0.66 -5.11
N GLY A 119 -17.02 1.27 -4.24
CA GLY A 119 -17.34 1.40 -2.83
C GLY A 119 -18.59 2.24 -2.69
N PHE A 120 -19.28 2.03 -1.60
CA PHE A 120 -20.41 2.78 -1.08
C PHE A 120 -20.60 4.15 -1.76
N GLN A 121 -21.48 4.22 -2.75
CA GLN A 121 -21.74 5.47 -3.47
C GLN A 121 -22.67 6.31 -2.62
N MET A 122 -22.14 7.32 -1.95
CA MET A 122 -22.95 8.32 -1.25
C MET A 122 -23.77 9.18 -2.23
N PHE A 123 -23.27 9.36 -3.46
CA PHE A 123 -23.89 10.16 -4.51
C PHE A 123 -23.90 9.38 -5.82
N ASN A 124 -24.99 9.51 -6.59
CA ASN A 124 -25.10 9.02 -7.95
C ASN A 124 -25.50 10.21 -8.85
N GLU A 125 -24.66 10.54 -9.83
CA GLU A 125 -24.87 11.69 -10.74
C GLU A 125 -25.15 13.03 -10.03
N GLY A 126 -24.44 13.28 -8.91
CA GLY A 126 -24.59 14.50 -8.12
C GLY A 126 -25.73 14.46 -7.09
N ASN A 127 -26.62 13.45 -7.12
CA ASN A 127 -27.69 13.28 -6.16
C ASN A 127 -27.31 12.24 -5.07
N PRO A 128 -27.63 12.51 -3.79
CA PRO A 128 -27.38 11.54 -2.73
C PRO A 128 -28.22 10.27 -2.93
N THR A 129 -27.59 9.12 -2.83
CA THR A 129 -28.33 7.84 -2.81
C THR A 129 -29.13 7.71 -1.50
N PRO A 130 -30.18 6.87 -1.43
CA PRO A 130 -30.93 6.69 -0.18
C PRO A 130 -30.04 6.29 0.99
N ILE A 131 -28.98 5.51 0.74
CA ILE A 131 -27.98 5.11 1.74
C ILE A 131 -27.00 6.25 1.99
N GLY A 132 -26.65 7.04 0.97
CA GLY A 132 -25.86 8.27 1.11
C GLY A 132 -26.60 9.32 1.96
N LEU A 133 -27.91 9.46 1.78
CA LEU A 133 -28.72 10.36 2.60
C LEU A 133 -28.76 9.91 4.08
N MET A 134 -28.92 8.61 4.32
CA MET A 134 -28.82 8.05 5.68
C MET A 134 -27.43 8.27 6.30
N ALA A 135 -26.37 8.06 5.54
CA ALA A 135 -25.01 8.29 6.00
C ALA A 135 -24.73 9.76 6.35
N ILE A 136 -25.25 10.69 5.53
CA ILE A 136 -25.18 12.15 5.79
C ILE A 136 -25.96 12.49 7.07
N VAL A 137 -27.17 11.97 7.23
CA VAL A 137 -27.99 12.20 8.42
C VAL A 137 -27.30 11.64 9.67
N VAL A 138 -26.77 10.43 9.62
CA VAL A 138 -25.99 9.83 10.72
C VAL A 138 -24.74 10.65 11.01
N ALA A 139 -24.01 11.09 9.98
CA ALA A 139 -22.85 11.97 10.17
C ALA A 139 -23.21 13.31 10.82
N ILE A 140 -24.34 13.91 10.43
CA ILE A 140 -24.84 15.13 11.09
C ILE A 140 -25.23 14.86 12.55
N PHE A 141 -25.89 13.76 12.84
CA PHE A 141 -26.24 13.40 14.23
C PHE A 141 -25.01 13.10 15.09
N VAL A 142 -24.02 12.39 14.55
CA VAL A 142 -22.73 12.13 15.22
C VAL A 142 -21.97 13.45 15.41
N PHE A 143 -21.98 14.33 14.41
CA PHE A 143 -21.36 15.66 14.50
C PHE A 143 -22.06 16.53 15.56
N LEU A 144 -23.39 16.58 15.58
CA LEU A 144 -24.15 17.35 16.58
C LEU A 144 -24.04 16.77 17.99
N ALA A 145 -23.99 15.43 18.13
CA ALA A 145 -23.78 14.78 19.41
C ALA A 145 -22.35 14.99 19.93
N SER A 146 -21.35 14.89 19.06
CA SER A 146 -19.96 15.20 19.42
C SER A 146 -19.75 16.69 19.68
N PHE A 147 -20.47 17.57 18.98
CA PHE A 147 -20.45 19.02 19.23
C PHE A 147 -20.99 19.35 20.63
N LYS A 148 -22.04 18.65 21.08
CA LYS A 148 -22.59 18.83 22.44
C LYS A 148 -21.66 18.30 23.53
N VAL A 149 -20.98 17.15 23.29
CA VAL A 149 -19.98 16.62 24.24
C VAL A 149 -18.72 17.50 24.24
N VAL A 150 -18.37 18.09 23.10
CA VAL A 150 -17.21 18.98 22.98
C VAL A 150 -17.50 20.36 23.61
N THR A 151 -18.73 20.90 23.49
CA THR A 151 -19.10 22.18 24.18
C THR A 151 -19.16 22.04 25.69
N ASP A 152 -19.43 20.84 26.20
CA ASP A 152 -19.43 20.59 27.66
C ASP A 152 -18.02 20.28 28.21
N ALA A 153 -17.04 19.98 27.34
CA ALA A 153 -15.65 19.63 27.68
C ALA A 153 -14.61 20.71 27.26
N ILE A 154 -15.05 21.78 26.58
CA ILE A 154 -14.12 22.83 26.10
C ILE A 154 -13.89 23.84 27.24
N ASP A 155 -12.59 24.03 27.55
CA ASP A 155 -11.98 25.14 28.25
C ASP A 155 -12.73 26.47 27.96
N PRO A 156 -13.15 27.22 28.97
CA PRO A 156 -13.93 28.45 28.83
C PRO A 156 -13.27 29.51 27.90
N ASP A 157 -12.01 29.38 27.63
CA ASP A 157 -11.24 30.34 26.85
C ASP A 157 -11.18 30.03 25.31
N GLY A 158 -11.75 28.89 24.84
CA GLY A 158 -11.95 28.61 23.40
C GLY A 158 -10.69 28.37 22.56
N ILE A 159 -9.51 28.32 23.16
CA ILE A 159 -8.22 28.32 22.49
C ILE A 159 -7.84 26.91 21.95
N GLY A 160 -8.24 25.85 22.65
CA GLY A 160 -7.90 24.47 22.29
C GLY A 160 -8.47 24.01 20.95
N LEU A 161 -9.73 24.36 20.63
CA LEU A 161 -10.35 23.99 19.36
C LEU A 161 -9.79 24.78 18.17
N TRP A 162 -9.41 26.04 18.38
CA TRP A 162 -8.80 26.89 17.35
C TRP A 162 -7.42 26.35 16.91
N ASN A 163 -6.62 25.89 17.87
CA ASN A 163 -5.30 25.29 17.58
C ASN A 163 -5.43 23.94 16.87
N ALA A 164 -6.42 23.12 17.23
CA ALA A 164 -6.70 21.85 16.57
C ALA A 164 -7.17 22.02 15.09
N ILE A 165 -7.92 23.10 14.81
CA ILE A 165 -8.44 23.39 13.46
C ILE A 165 -7.36 24.06 12.56
N ASN A 166 -6.48 24.87 13.14
CA ASN A 166 -5.47 25.62 12.38
C ASN A 166 -4.10 24.92 12.29
N GLY A 167 -3.97 23.70 12.82
CA GLY A 167 -2.75 22.90 12.65
C GLY A 167 -1.52 23.46 13.38
N GLU A 168 -1.70 24.33 14.36
CA GLU A 168 -0.63 24.71 15.28
C GLU A 168 -0.47 23.65 16.36
N ASN A 169 0.10 22.50 15.97
CA ASN A 169 0.56 21.50 16.91
C ASN A 169 1.67 22.14 17.75
N THR A 170 1.41 22.36 19.02
CA THR A 170 2.49 22.74 19.94
C THR A 170 3.47 21.56 20.06
N PRO A 171 4.76 21.80 20.29
CA PRO A 171 5.76 20.73 20.43
C PRO A 171 5.43 19.69 21.51
N ASN A 172 4.46 19.95 22.37
CA ASN A 172 4.03 19.06 23.44
C ASN A 172 3.09 17.92 22.98
N ASP A 173 2.37 18.05 21.84
CA ASP A 173 1.48 17.00 21.35
C ASP A 173 2.23 15.87 20.60
N LEU A 174 3.53 16.09 20.30
CA LEU A 174 4.44 15.10 19.76
C LEU A 174 5.11 14.21 20.84
N ILE A 175 4.85 14.49 22.12
CA ILE A 175 5.50 13.81 23.24
C ILE A 175 4.85 12.45 23.46
N ASN A 176 5.43 11.39 22.88
CA ASN A 176 5.15 9.96 23.04
C ASN A 176 4.19 9.31 22.03
N GLY A 177 4.35 9.60 20.75
CA GLY A 177 3.64 8.82 19.72
C GLY A 177 4.17 7.39 19.65
N THR A 178 3.37 6.41 20.06
CA THR A 178 3.61 5.01 19.73
C THR A 178 2.88 4.69 18.44
N VAL A 179 3.59 4.11 17.47
CA VAL A 179 2.99 3.60 16.22
C VAL A 179 2.98 2.10 16.25
N ILE A 180 1.89 1.51 15.80
CA ILE A 180 1.74 0.07 15.64
C ILE A 180 1.84 -0.26 14.15
N LEU A 181 2.71 -1.24 13.82
CA LEU A 181 2.81 -1.85 12.51
C LEU A 181 2.21 -3.27 12.59
N GLU A 182 1.12 -3.52 11.86
CA GLU A 182 0.55 -4.86 11.70
C GLU A 182 1.16 -5.51 10.45
N ILE A 183 1.91 -6.57 10.64
CA ILE A 183 2.67 -7.24 9.57
C ILE A 183 2.19 -8.68 9.40
N SER A 184 2.05 -9.10 8.16
CA SER A 184 1.73 -10.48 7.77
C SER A 184 2.87 -11.06 6.95
N TYR A 185 3.39 -12.21 7.37
CA TYR A 185 4.48 -12.90 6.67
C TYR A 185 4.31 -14.43 6.72
N VAL A 186 5.09 -15.13 5.93
CA VAL A 186 5.18 -16.61 5.99
C VAL A 186 6.46 -16.96 6.73
N ASN A 187 6.34 -17.68 7.84
CA ASN A 187 7.46 -18.09 8.68
C ASN A 187 8.27 -19.26 8.05
N GLN A 188 9.33 -19.68 8.71
CA GLN A 188 10.19 -20.78 8.26
C GLN A 188 9.46 -22.15 8.18
N ASN A 189 8.29 -22.29 8.82
CA ASN A 189 7.47 -23.51 8.77
C ASN A 189 6.40 -23.46 7.66
N ASP A 190 6.49 -22.49 6.72
CA ASP A 190 5.50 -22.23 5.67
C ASP A 190 4.10 -21.82 6.21
N GLU A 191 4.04 -21.32 7.44
CA GLU A 191 2.80 -20.85 8.04
C GLU A 191 2.68 -19.32 7.91
N ARG A 192 1.48 -18.82 7.58
CA ARG A 192 1.20 -17.38 7.60
C ARG A 192 0.97 -16.91 9.02
N VAL A 193 1.71 -15.89 9.40
CA VAL A 193 1.68 -15.29 10.75
C VAL A 193 1.35 -13.81 10.61
N ASP A 194 0.44 -13.33 11.45
CA ASP A 194 0.12 -11.92 11.61
C ASP A 194 0.66 -11.45 12.96
N VAL A 195 1.43 -10.38 12.97
CA VAL A 195 2.12 -9.86 14.14
C VAL A 195 1.94 -8.34 14.26
N SER A 196 2.14 -7.83 15.47
CA SER A 196 2.13 -6.38 15.75
C SER A 196 3.47 -5.96 16.33
N ILE A 197 4.03 -4.88 15.82
CA ILE A 197 5.26 -4.25 16.30
C ILE A 197 4.91 -2.88 16.81
N GLU A 198 5.25 -2.57 18.07
CA GLU A 198 5.03 -1.26 18.68
C GLU A 198 6.33 -0.45 18.66
N ILE A 199 6.28 0.74 18.09
CA ILE A 199 7.41 1.65 17.93
C ILE A 199 7.17 2.91 18.75
N LEU A 200 8.02 3.18 19.72
CA LEU A 200 8.07 4.46 20.44
C LEU A 200 8.91 5.45 19.64
N LEU A 201 8.28 6.47 19.11
CA LEU A 201 8.95 7.51 18.33
C LEU A 201 9.73 8.48 19.24
N LYS A 202 10.81 9.07 18.73
CA LYS A 202 11.75 9.96 19.45
C LYS A 202 11.73 11.38 18.86
N PRO A 203 10.66 12.15 19.05
CA PRO A 203 10.50 13.47 18.43
C PRO A 203 11.48 14.52 18.93
N ILE A 204 12.12 14.31 20.09
CA ILE A 204 13.16 15.23 20.59
C ILE A 204 14.48 15.06 19.81
N ASP A 205 14.79 13.80 19.43
CA ASP A 205 16.05 13.46 18.78
C ASP A 205 15.96 13.59 17.24
N ALA A 206 14.78 13.30 16.67
CA ALA A 206 14.54 13.32 15.23
C ALA A 206 13.15 13.88 14.87
N PRO A 207 12.87 15.16 15.16
CA PRO A 207 11.55 15.77 15.00
C PRO A 207 11.01 15.71 13.57
N ILE A 208 11.83 15.94 12.55
CA ILE A 208 11.40 15.95 11.15
C ILE A 208 11.07 14.53 10.66
N HIS A 209 11.90 13.55 11.01
CA HIS A 209 11.65 12.14 10.66
C HIS A 209 10.39 11.62 11.34
N VAL A 210 10.18 11.94 12.62
CA VAL A 210 8.97 11.57 13.35
C VAL A 210 7.74 12.23 12.74
N GLU A 211 7.79 13.53 12.43
CA GLU A 211 6.67 14.24 11.80
C GLU A 211 6.32 13.64 10.43
N ASN A 212 7.34 13.37 9.60
CA ASN A 212 7.15 12.74 8.30
C ASN A 212 6.53 11.34 8.42
N PHE A 213 7.05 10.51 9.33
CA PHE A 213 6.55 9.16 9.54
C PHE A 213 5.10 9.16 10.05
N LEU A 214 4.78 10.03 11.01
CA LEU A 214 3.41 10.20 11.53
C LEU A 214 2.45 10.71 10.44
N LYS A 215 2.89 11.66 9.61
CA LYS A 215 2.08 12.16 8.48
C LYS A 215 1.72 11.04 7.52
N LEU A 216 2.69 10.25 7.09
CA LEU A 216 2.48 9.12 6.19
C LEU A 216 1.62 8.03 6.82
N THR A 217 1.79 7.77 8.13
CA THR A 217 0.98 6.82 8.91
C THR A 217 -0.48 7.28 8.99
N ASN A 218 -0.72 8.54 9.34
CA ASN A 218 -2.07 9.11 9.45
C ASN A 218 -2.78 9.23 8.09
N ASP A 219 -2.04 9.39 7.01
CA ASP A 219 -2.55 9.38 5.64
C ASP A 219 -2.73 7.96 5.07
N PHE A 220 -2.52 6.92 5.89
CA PHE A 220 -2.64 5.51 5.52
C PHE A 220 -1.74 5.10 4.34
N ARG A 221 -0.61 5.82 4.14
CA ARG A 221 0.28 5.59 3.00
C ARG A 221 1.06 4.28 3.13
N TYR A 222 1.30 3.82 4.34
CA TYR A 222 1.98 2.56 4.63
C TYR A 222 1.07 1.33 4.54
N ASP A 223 -0.25 1.51 4.53
CA ASP A 223 -1.20 0.41 4.52
C ASP A 223 -1.10 -0.43 3.25
N ASN A 224 -0.98 -1.74 3.44
CA ASN A 224 -0.81 -2.72 2.37
C ASN A 224 0.46 -2.56 1.52
N THR A 225 1.51 -1.95 2.06
CA THR A 225 2.84 -1.92 1.46
C THR A 225 3.64 -3.19 1.78
N GLN A 226 4.82 -3.35 1.17
CA GLN A 226 5.68 -4.51 1.39
C GLN A 226 6.96 -4.12 2.13
N LEU A 227 7.44 -5.03 3.00
CA LEU A 227 8.83 -5.05 3.39
C LEU A 227 9.60 -5.76 2.26
N HIS A 228 10.17 -4.97 1.37
CA HIS A 228 10.64 -5.42 0.05
C HIS A 228 12.09 -5.91 0.03
N ARG A 229 12.87 -5.63 1.11
CA ARG A 229 14.27 -6.05 1.24
C ARG A 229 14.54 -6.50 2.67
N ILE A 230 15.07 -7.72 2.81
CA ILE A 230 15.29 -8.37 4.09
C ILE A 230 16.68 -9.00 4.07
N ILE A 231 17.50 -8.63 5.04
CA ILE A 231 18.85 -9.18 5.22
C ILE A 231 18.97 -9.62 6.68
N ASP A 232 19.24 -10.91 6.84
CA ASP A 232 19.52 -11.53 8.13
C ASP A 232 20.74 -10.89 8.80
N ASP A 233 20.75 -10.82 10.14
CA ASP A 233 21.78 -10.13 10.93
C ASP A 233 22.01 -8.65 10.55
N PHE A 234 21.07 -8.02 9.81
CA PHE A 234 21.25 -6.63 9.40
C PHE A 234 19.96 -5.81 9.56
N MET A 235 18.98 -5.92 8.65
CA MET A 235 17.77 -5.09 8.69
C MET A 235 16.63 -5.65 7.84
N ILE A 236 15.42 -5.20 8.12
CA ILE A 236 14.26 -5.37 7.25
C ILE A 236 13.76 -4.01 6.78
N GLN A 237 13.66 -3.80 5.46
CA GLN A 237 13.34 -2.50 4.84
C GLN A 237 11.99 -2.53 4.14
N GLY A 238 11.22 -1.46 4.36
CA GLY A 238 9.90 -1.25 3.76
C GLY A 238 9.59 0.22 3.57
N GLY A 239 8.30 0.54 3.47
CA GLY A 239 7.82 1.92 3.36
C GLY A 239 7.93 2.53 1.97
N ASP A 240 8.17 1.74 0.91
CA ASP A 240 7.98 2.19 -0.47
C ASP A 240 6.47 2.25 -0.75
N ILE A 241 5.92 3.46 -0.67
CA ILE A 241 4.49 3.75 -0.76
C ILE A 241 3.96 3.79 -2.20
N ASP A 242 4.84 3.74 -3.19
CA ASP A 242 4.48 3.85 -4.61
C ASP A 242 4.62 2.53 -5.35
N HIS A 243 5.81 1.92 -5.27
CA HIS A 243 6.21 0.82 -6.15
C HIS A 243 6.36 -0.51 -5.40
N MET A 244 6.44 -0.48 -4.05
CA MET A 244 6.67 -1.66 -3.20
C MET A 244 7.92 -2.46 -3.59
N SER A 245 8.89 -1.81 -4.22
CA SER A 245 10.09 -2.44 -4.81
C SER A 245 11.41 -1.89 -4.26
N GLY A 246 11.33 -0.83 -3.47
CA GLY A 246 12.47 -0.06 -2.98
C GLY A 246 12.92 1.06 -3.92
N MET A 247 12.23 1.27 -5.04
CA MET A 247 12.58 2.29 -6.04
C MET A 247 11.77 3.59 -5.91
N GLY A 248 10.76 3.62 -5.03
CA GLY A 248 9.88 4.76 -4.83
C GLY A 248 9.88 5.27 -3.40
N GLY A 249 8.86 6.08 -3.10
CA GLY A 249 8.65 6.66 -1.78
C GLY A 249 9.17 8.09 -1.66
N TYR A 250 8.34 8.95 -1.09
CA TYR A 250 8.59 10.38 -0.95
C TYR A 250 8.09 10.89 0.40
N ALA A 251 8.49 12.10 0.79
CA ALA A 251 8.07 12.71 2.05
C ALA A 251 6.56 13.02 2.08
N GLY A 252 5.92 12.82 3.22
CA GLY A 252 4.47 13.00 3.40
C GLY A 252 3.98 14.44 3.27
N LYS A 253 4.89 15.41 3.32
CA LYS A 253 4.66 16.82 3.05
C LYS A 253 5.95 17.47 2.55
N TRP A 254 5.85 18.72 2.13
CA TRP A 254 7.01 19.51 1.75
C TRP A 254 7.84 19.92 2.98
N PHE A 255 9.12 19.52 3.01
CA PHE A 255 10.10 19.85 4.04
C PHE A 255 11.23 20.76 3.52
N GLY A 256 11.08 21.36 2.33
CA GLY A 256 12.07 22.24 1.74
C GLY A 256 13.17 21.54 0.96
N TYR A 257 13.03 20.25 0.65
CA TYR A 257 14.02 19.45 -0.07
C TYR A 257 13.41 18.74 -1.27
N CYS A 258 14.10 18.87 -2.41
CA CYS A 258 13.79 18.16 -3.66
C CYS A 258 14.98 17.28 -4.01
N ASN A 259 14.79 15.96 -3.99
CA ASN A 259 15.84 14.98 -4.29
C ASN A 259 17.16 15.29 -3.56
N GLY A 260 17.06 15.56 -2.27
CA GLY A 260 18.21 15.86 -1.39
C GLY A 260 18.75 17.29 -1.48
N GLN A 261 18.21 18.14 -2.34
CA GLN A 261 18.64 19.54 -2.50
C GLN A 261 17.62 20.49 -1.89
N VAL A 262 18.11 21.54 -1.24
CA VAL A 262 17.22 22.60 -0.72
C VAL A 262 16.48 23.26 -1.88
N SER A 263 15.18 23.36 -1.80
CA SER A 263 14.33 24.06 -2.76
C SER A 263 13.35 24.99 -2.05
N ALA A 264 13.14 26.18 -2.62
CA ALA A 264 12.35 27.22 -1.99
C ALA A 264 10.83 27.00 -2.12
N SER A 265 10.39 26.26 -3.15
CA SER A 265 8.98 26.04 -3.44
C SER A 265 8.71 24.58 -3.77
N PRO A 266 7.59 24.02 -3.29
CA PRO A 266 7.11 22.71 -3.73
C PRO A 266 6.70 22.69 -5.21
N ASP A 267 6.36 23.85 -5.80
CA ASP A 267 5.94 23.95 -7.20
C ASP A 267 7.09 23.69 -8.19
N ASP A 268 8.35 23.79 -7.72
CA ASP A 268 9.56 23.53 -8.51
C ASP A 268 10.04 22.07 -8.39
N CYS A 269 9.27 21.18 -7.78
CA CYS A 269 9.67 19.82 -7.45
C CYS A 269 8.51 18.85 -7.60
N ASP A 270 8.71 17.78 -8.37
CA ASP A 270 7.70 16.73 -8.45
C ASP A 270 7.50 16.06 -7.09
N LEU A 271 6.26 15.69 -6.76
CA LEU A 271 5.91 15.06 -5.48
C LEU A 271 6.78 13.82 -5.18
N SER A 272 7.09 13.03 -6.21
CA SER A 272 7.94 11.83 -6.10
C SER A 272 9.38 12.12 -5.67
N ASP A 273 9.81 13.38 -5.80
CA ASP A 273 11.17 13.85 -5.46
C ASP A 273 11.23 14.60 -4.11
N TRP A 274 10.11 14.67 -3.39
CA TRP A 274 10.08 15.28 -2.07
C TRP A 274 10.86 14.44 -1.07
N THR A 275 11.83 15.05 -0.43
CA THR A 275 12.68 14.39 0.58
C THR A 275 12.73 15.20 1.87
N ILE A 276 13.35 14.61 2.90
CA ILE A 276 13.55 15.25 4.22
C ILE A 276 15.04 15.44 4.49
N PRO A 277 15.42 16.47 5.25
CA PRO A 277 16.80 16.64 5.68
C PRO A 277 17.23 15.55 6.66
N ASP A 278 18.51 15.16 6.61
CA ASP A 278 19.09 14.28 7.63
C ASP A 278 19.13 15.01 8.99
N GLU A 279 18.78 14.33 10.07
CA GLU A 279 18.85 14.86 11.44
C GLU A 279 20.04 14.28 12.22
N THR A 280 20.93 13.60 11.52
CA THR A 280 22.18 13.05 12.06
C THR A 280 23.34 13.34 11.13
N SER A 281 24.55 13.41 11.66
CA SER A 281 25.80 13.54 10.92
C SER A 281 26.92 12.83 11.67
N LYS A 282 28.12 12.75 11.07
CA LYS A 282 29.30 12.18 11.75
C LYS A 282 29.74 12.98 12.96
N GLU A 283 29.45 14.27 13.00
CA GLU A 283 29.73 15.17 14.13
C GLU A 283 28.64 15.11 15.19
N ASN A 284 27.39 14.87 14.77
CA ASN A 284 26.24 14.70 15.64
C ASN A 284 25.51 13.42 15.22
N MET A 285 25.90 12.28 15.79
CA MET A 285 25.37 10.98 15.39
C MET A 285 23.90 10.76 15.76
N GLY A 286 23.32 11.60 16.61
CA GLY A 286 21.94 11.41 17.11
C GLY A 286 21.79 10.09 17.85
N LEU A 287 20.65 9.41 17.65
CA LEU A 287 20.44 8.05 18.13
C LEU A 287 21.25 7.05 17.30
N LEU A 288 21.76 6.01 17.96
CA LEU A 288 22.57 4.96 17.31
C LEU A 288 21.70 3.79 16.87
N HIS A 289 22.22 3.01 15.91
CA HIS A 289 21.56 1.79 15.42
C HIS A 289 21.81 0.62 16.38
N HIS A 290 21.05 0.62 17.47
CA HIS A 290 20.97 -0.51 18.40
C HIS A 290 19.94 -1.55 17.94
N PRO A 291 19.98 -2.78 18.48
CA PRO A 291 18.89 -3.74 18.30
C PRO A 291 17.53 -3.09 18.58
N CYS A 292 16.52 -3.48 17.79
CA CYS A 292 15.14 -3.01 17.98
C CYS A 292 14.95 -1.50 17.76
N THR A 293 15.66 -0.90 16.81
CA THR A 293 15.44 0.50 16.39
C THR A 293 14.81 0.59 15.00
N ILE A 294 14.16 1.73 14.72
CA ILE A 294 13.70 2.12 13.40
C ILE A 294 14.53 3.30 12.89
N SER A 295 14.95 3.22 11.62
CA SER A 295 15.78 4.23 10.98
C SER A 295 15.29 4.55 9.57
N MET A 296 15.57 5.75 9.09
CA MET A 296 15.17 6.21 7.76
C MET A 296 16.10 5.65 6.69
N ALA A 297 15.50 4.99 5.70
CA ALA A 297 16.21 4.58 4.50
C ALA A 297 16.39 5.77 3.55
N LYS A 298 17.55 5.86 2.92
CA LYS A 298 17.89 6.89 1.95
C LYS A 298 18.97 6.40 0.99
N THR A 299 19.22 7.14 -0.08
CA THR A 299 20.37 6.90 -0.96
C THR A 299 21.69 7.26 -0.27
N SER A 300 22.81 7.06 -0.94
CA SER A 300 24.12 7.49 -0.43
C SER A 300 24.29 9.02 -0.32
N ALA A 301 23.43 9.78 -1.01
CA ALA A 301 23.41 11.24 -0.91
C ALA A 301 22.72 11.70 0.37
N PRO A 302 23.13 12.84 0.96
CA PRO A 302 22.47 13.41 2.12
C PRO A 302 21.07 13.92 1.79
N ASN A 303 20.20 13.97 2.79
CA ASN A 303 18.84 14.55 2.71
C ASN A 303 17.94 13.90 1.66
N THR A 304 18.15 12.61 1.35
CA THR A 304 17.36 11.87 0.38
C THR A 304 16.37 10.88 1.01
N GLY A 305 16.13 10.98 2.31
CA GLY A 305 15.07 10.25 3.00
C GLY A 305 13.70 10.66 2.48
N GLY A 306 12.80 9.70 2.31
CA GLY A 306 11.42 9.92 1.86
C GLY A 306 10.45 9.20 2.80
N SER A 307 9.80 8.15 2.31
CA SER A 307 8.90 7.31 3.10
C SER A 307 9.53 6.00 3.58
N GLN A 308 10.62 5.55 2.95
CA GLN A 308 11.20 4.24 3.25
C GLN A 308 11.92 4.24 4.60
N PHE A 309 11.72 3.18 5.35
CA PHE A 309 12.36 2.94 6.64
C PHE A 309 12.89 1.50 6.73
N PHE A 310 13.74 1.26 7.72
CA PHE A 310 14.16 -0.09 8.06
C PHE A 310 14.12 -0.31 9.56
N LEU A 311 13.86 -1.55 9.96
CA LEU A 311 13.82 -2.01 11.33
C LEU A 311 15.05 -2.88 11.57
N ILE A 312 15.72 -2.68 12.71
CA ILE A 312 16.87 -3.45 13.13
C ILE A 312 16.40 -4.66 13.96
N PRO A 313 16.77 -5.88 13.57
CA PRO A 313 16.53 -7.08 14.37
C PRO A 313 17.16 -7.04 15.76
N GLY A 314 16.63 -7.85 16.69
CA GLY A 314 17.11 -7.91 18.06
C GLY A 314 18.53 -8.46 18.26
N ASP A 315 19.11 -9.04 17.22
CA ASP A 315 20.44 -9.64 17.17
C ASP A 315 21.42 -8.90 16.25
N SER A 316 21.05 -7.70 15.76
CA SER A 316 21.84 -6.88 14.84
C SER A 316 22.26 -5.54 15.46
N GLU A 317 23.50 -5.12 15.22
CA GLU A 317 24.05 -3.82 15.62
C GLU A 317 24.84 -3.17 14.47
N PRO A 318 24.19 -2.61 13.45
CA PRO A 318 24.84 -2.06 12.26
C PRO A 318 25.43 -0.66 12.50
N HIS A 319 26.39 -0.52 13.41
CA HIS A 319 27.03 0.75 13.78
C HIS A 319 27.71 1.50 12.62
N HIS A 320 27.93 0.84 11.47
CA HIS A 320 28.44 1.52 10.28
C HIS A 320 27.43 2.50 9.67
N LEU A 321 26.15 2.44 10.07
CA LEU A 321 25.10 3.35 9.68
C LEU A 321 24.99 4.59 10.60
N ASP A 322 25.67 4.59 11.76
CA ASP A 322 25.64 5.68 12.73
C ASP A 322 26.21 6.96 12.10
N GLY A 323 25.50 8.07 12.29
CA GLY A 323 25.84 9.34 11.67
C GLY A 323 25.61 9.41 10.14
N VAL A 324 25.00 8.38 9.54
CA VAL A 324 24.66 8.31 8.11
C VAL A 324 23.15 8.25 7.90
N HIS A 325 22.47 7.38 8.65
CA HIS A 325 21.02 7.25 8.64
C HIS A 325 20.45 7.75 9.96
N THR A 326 19.29 8.38 9.94
CA THR A 326 18.66 8.91 11.15
C THR A 326 17.78 7.86 11.80
N VAL A 327 18.15 7.43 13.01
CA VAL A 327 17.27 6.65 13.89
C VAL A 327 16.24 7.60 14.50
N PHE A 328 14.97 7.25 14.44
CA PHE A 328 13.89 8.11 14.91
C PHE A 328 12.87 7.41 15.86
N GLY A 329 13.17 6.17 16.26
CA GLY A 329 12.34 5.44 17.21
C GLY A 329 12.95 4.12 17.67
N GLU A 330 12.31 3.52 18.69
CA GLU A 330 12.65 2.23 19.28
C GLU A 330 11.45 1.31 19.27
N ILE A 331 11.67 0.02 18.98
CA ILE A 331 10.65 -1.01 19.04
C ILE A 331 10.52 -1.44 20.51
N VAL A 332 9.41 -1.09 21.13
CA VAL A 332 9.13 -1.38 22.55
C VAL A 332 8.38 -2.69 22.77
N SER A 333 7.81 -3.25 21.70
CA SER A 333 7.15 -4.57 21.71
C SER A 333 7.20 -5.20 20.32
N GLY A 334 7.40 -6.51 20.25
CA GLY A 334 7.40 -7.26 18.98
C GLY A 334 8.74 -7.29 18.26
N CYS A 335 9.85 -6.93 18.90
CA CYS A 335 11.18 -6.98 18.29
C CYS A 335 11.59 -8.40 17.91
N GLU A 336 11.15 -9.41 18.66
CA GLU A 336 11.31 -10.82 18.35
C GLU A 336 10.69 -11.20 16.99
N HIS A 337 9.63 -10.49 16.58
CA HIS A 337 9.04 -10.67 15.24
C HIS A 337 9.91 -10.04 14.15
N VAL A 338 10.61 -8.94 14.44
CA VAL A 338 11.56 -8.34 13.49
C VAL A 338 12.70 -9.31 13.22
N THR A 339 13.25 -9.93 14.27
CA THR A 339 14.27 -10.98 14.15
C THR A 339 13.72 -12.18 13.36
N ALA A 340 12.55 -12.69 13.71
CA ALA A 340 11.96 -13.81 12.98
C ALA A 340 11.67 -13.50 11.50
N ILE A 341 11.36 -12.25 11.17
CA ILE A 341 11.17 -11.82 9.79
C ILE A 341 12.52 -11.69 9.07
N SER A 342 13.61 -11.27 9.74
CA SER A 342 14.93 -11.16 9.10
C SER A 342 15.49 -12.53 8.67
N GLU A 343 15.12 -13.60 9.36
CA GLU A 343 15.55 -14.97 9.10
C GLU A 343 14.76 -15.71 8.01
N ILE A 344 13.71 -15.11 7.42
CA ILE A 344 12.93 -15.79 6.38
C ILE A 344 13.72 -15.96 5.09
N GLN A 345 13.32 -16.93 4.28
CA GLN A 345 13.97 -17.17 3.00
C GLN A 345 13.84 -15.98 2.05
N THR A 346 14.99 -15.49 1.56
CA THR A 346 15.09 -14.45 0.54
C THR A 346 15.63 -15.01 -0.77
N GLY A 347 15.30 -14.33 -1.87
CA GLY A 347 15.81 -14.62 -3.20
C GLY A 347 16.92 -13.66 -3.61
N SER A 348 17.09 -13.47 -4.92
CA SER A 348 17.98 -12.44 -5.46
C SER A 348 17.55 -11.05 -4.99
N ASP A 349 18.52 -10.16 -4.79
CA ASP A 349 18.32 -8.77 -4.35
C ASP A 349 17.69 -8.65 -2.94
N ASP A 350 17.93 -9.63 -2.06
CA ASP A 350 17.45 -9.68 -0.68
C ASP A 350 15.91 -9.60 -0.56
N LYS A 351 15.18 -9.96 -1.64
CA LYS A 351 13.71 -9.94 -1.65
C LYS A 351 13.15 -11.18 -0.98
N PRO A 352 12.15 -11.05 -0.10
CA PRO A 352 11.51 -12.22 0.49
C PRO A 352 10.85 -13.09 -0.58
N VAL A 353 11.05 -14.42 -0.49
CA VAL A 353 10.43 -15.39 -1.42
C VAL A 353 8.90 -15.33 -1.33
N ASN A 354 8.38 -15.25 -0.10
CA ASN A 354 6.97 -14.99 0.16
C ASN A 354 6.82 -13.52 0.57
N PRO A 355 5.87 -12.76 0.01
CA PRO A 355 5.68 -11.35 0.35
C PRO A 355 5.44 -11.14 1.85
N VAL A 356 6.20 -10.21 2.44
CA VAL A 356 5.99 -9.70 3.79
C VAL A 356 5.20 -8.40 3.68
N MET A 357 3.98 -8.39 4.22
CA MET A 357 3.05 -7.29 4.04
C MET A 357 2.90 -6.46 5.31
N LEU A 358 3.17 -5.19 5.24
CA LEU A 358 2.70 -4.21 6.23
C LEU A 358 1.23 -3.94 5.95
N LYS A 359 0.35 -4.56 6.73
CA LYS A 359 -1.10 -4.50 6.55
C LYS A 359 -1.66 -3.15 6.94
N LYS A 360 -1.18 -2.62 8.08
CA LYS A 360 -1.57 -1.33 8.63
C LYS A 360 -0.44 -0.71 9.42
N ALA A 361 -0.42 0.63 9.39
CA ALA A 361 0.34 1.45 10.32
C ALA A 361 -0.61 2.47 10.95
N TYR A 362 -0.61 2.58 12.28
CA TYR A 362 -1.47 3.54 12.97
C TYR A 362 -0.88 4.00 14.29
N VAL A 363 -1.25 5.20 14.71
CA VAL A 363 -0.87 5.76 16.00
C VAL A 363 -1.69 5.08 17.09
N LYS A 364 -1.02 4.58 18.12
CA LYS A 364 -1.67 4.00 19.30
C LYS A 364 -2.29 5.12 20.12
N VAL A 365 -3.60 5.08 20.30
CA VAL A 365 -4.39 6.03 21.10
C VAL A 365 -4.43 5.60 22.56
#